data_f6def175923e07a5c781dd0f55334ff3
#
_entry.id   f6def175923e07a5c781dd0f55334ff3
#
_cell.length_a   1.000
_cell.length_b   1.000
_cell.length_c   1.000
_cell.angle_alpha   90.00
_cell.angle_beta   90.00
_cell.angle_gamma   90.00
#
_symmetry.space_group_name_H-M   'P 1'
#
loop_
_entity.id
_entity.type
_entity.pdbx_description
1 polymer ?
#
loop_
_entity_poly.entity_id
_entity_poly.type
_entity_poly.pdbx_seq_one_letter_code
_entity_poly.pdbx_strand_id
1 'polypeptide(L)'
;PGGQNLMTSPENWRKVFEVLPYDNLGINYDPSHFVWQQIDYIKPIYEFKDKIFHVHYKDIKIYQDKLNDVGIMAYPLKYMSPKLCGLGDVDWGKYVSALTDIGYQGYSVIEVEDKAFEGSLDNAKKAVKLSAKYLRNFVG
;
A
#
# COMPACT_ATOMS: atom_id res chain seq x y z
N PRO A 1 -9.82 -5.84 -0.08
CA PRO A 1 -9.02 -5.74 1.14
C PRO A 1 -9.23 -6.96 1.96
N GLY A 2 -8.30 -7.69 1.93
CA GLY A 2 -7.75 -8.74 2.60
C GLY A 2 -8.43 -9.50 3.69
N GLY A 3 -9.68 -9.76 3.66
CA GLY A 3 -10.38 -10.54 4.67
C GLY A 3 -9.45 -11.48 5.42
N GLN A 4 -9.33 -12.69 5.16
CA GLN A 4 -8.60 -13.68 5.96
C GLN A 4 -7.10 -13.78 5.63
N ASN A 5 -6.37 -12.67 5.70
CA ASN A 5 -4.92 -12.65 5.51
C ASN A 5 -4.20 -12.66 6.87
N LEU A 6 -3.27 -13.59 7.05
CA LEU A 6 -2.44 -13.66 8.25
C LEU A 6 -1.44 -12.50 8.36
N MET A 7 -0.91 -12.04 7.24
CA MET A 7 0.15 -11.02 7.17
C MET A 7 -0.42 -9.58 7.20
N THR A 8 -1.26 -9.26 8.17
CA THR A 8 -2.02 -8.00 8.21
C THR A 8 -1.35 -6.87 8.98
N SER A 9 -0.34 -7.16 9.82
CA SER A 9 0.30 -6.17 10.67
C SER A 9 1.76 -6.52 10.97
N PRO A 10 2.57 -5.53 11.38
CA PRO A 10 3.96 -5.79 11.79
C PRO A 10 4.12 -6.83 12.89
N GLU A 11 3.21 -6.88 13.85
CA GLU A 11 3.21 -7.91 14.90
C GLU A 11 3.08 -9.32 14.30
N ASN A 12 2.14 -9.50 13.38
CA ASN A 12 1.96 -10.79 12.71
C ASN A 12 3.15 -11.14 11.81
N TRP A 13 3.77 -10.15 11.15
CA TRP A 13 4.98 -10.38 10.35
C TRP A 13 6.14 -10.89 11.20
N ARG A 14 6.37 -10.29 12.36
CA ARG A 14 7.41 -10.76 13.30
C ARG A 14 7.17 -12.22 13.70
N LYS A 15 5.94 -12.58 14.05
CA LYS A 15 5.57 -13.96 14.41
C LYS A 15 5.79 -14.94 13.26
N VAL A 16 5.39 -14.57 12.04
CA VAL A 16 5.55 -15.42 10.86
C VAL A 16 7.04 -15.64 10.55
N PHE A 17 7.87 -14.60 10.56
CA PHE A 17 9.30 -14.74 10.29
C PHE A 17 10.07 -15.44 11.42
N GLU A 18 9.58 -15.39 12.65
CA GLU A 18 10.12 -16.18 13.76
C GLU A 18 9.87 -17.69 13.55
N VAL A 19 8.66 -18.05 13.13
CA VAL A 19 8.28 -19.46 12.90
C VAL A 19 8.80 -20.00 11.56
N LEU A 20 8.89 -19.14 10.54
CA LEU A 20 9.32 -19.46 9.19
C LEU A 20 10.52 -18.59 8.79
N PRO A 21 11.72 -18.85 9.34
CA PRO A 21 12.89 -18.02 9.13
C PRO A 21 13.60 -18.32 7.79
N TYR A 22 12.84 -18.47 6.72
CA TYR A 22 13.37 -18.78 5.39
C TYR A 22 13.79 -17.52 4.63
N ASP A 23 14.95 -17.59 3.94
CA ASP A 23 15.49 -16.47 3.16
C ASP A 23 14.65 -16.16 1.90
N ASN A 24 13.91 -17.14 1.39
CA ASN A 24 13.03 -17.00 0.24
C ASN A 24 11.60 -16.57 0.59
N LEU A 25 11.32 -16.30 1.86
CA LEU A 25 10.05 -15.74 2.32
C LEU A 25 10.22 -14.24 2.61
N GLY A 26 9.42 -13.43 1.96
CA GLY A 26 9.45 -11.97 2.11
C GLY A 26 8.09 -11.32 2.01
N ILE A 27 8.10 -10.01 2.00
CA ILE A 27 6.91 -9.15 2.00
C ILE A 27 6.75 -8.53 0.61
N ASN A 28 5.53 -8.57 0.09
CA ASN A 28 5.06 -7.65 -0.92
C ASN A 28 4.44 -6.45 -0.18
N TYR A 29 5.19 -5.35 -0.12
CA TYR A 29 4.84 -4.19 0.70
C TYR A 29 3.88 -3.26 -0.03
N ASP A 30 2.73 -2.98 0.58
CA ASP A 30 1.72 -2.08 0.04
C ASP A 30 1.25 -1.10 1.13
N PRO A 31 1.53 0.21 1.01
CA PRO A 31 1.19 1.20 2.02
C PRO A 31 -0.31 1.39 2.19
N SER A 32 -1.10 1.13 1.15
CA SER A 32 -2.56 1.31 1.20
C SER A 32 -3.23 0.43 2.25
N HIS A 33 -2.69 -0.77 2.46
CA HIS A 33 -3.20 -1.69 3.47
C HIS A 33 -2.96 -1.22 4.91
N PHE A 34 -2.00 -0.35 5.15
CA PHE A 34 -1.75 0.28 6.44
C PHE A 34 -2.67 1.48 6.65
N VAL A 35 -2.87 2.29 5.61
CA VAL A 35 -3.69 3.50 5.69
C VAL A 35 -5.11 3.20 6.14
N TRP A 36 -5.80 2.22 5.52
CA TRP A 36 -7.17 1.92 5.93
C TRP A 36 -7.26 1.26 7.32
N GLN A 37 -6.19 0.61 7.79
CA GLN A 37 -6.08 0.12 9.16
C GLN A 37 -5.65 1.21 10.15
N GLN A 38 -5.29 2.41 9.68
CA GLN A 38 -4.79 3.54 10.47
C GLN A 38 -3.54 3.20 11.28
N ILE A 39 -2.65 2.40 10.69
CA ILE A 39 -1.35 2.06 11.26
C ILE A 39 -0.21 2.65 10.43
N ASP A 40 0.94 2.87 11.05
CA ASP A 40 2.11 3.46 10.42
C ASP A 40 2.68 2.54 9.32
N TYR A 41 2.87 3.08 8.13
CA TYR A 41 3.47 2.39 6.97
C TYR A 41 4.91 2.81 6.67
N ILE A 42 5.49 3.67 7.49
CA ILE A 42 6.88 4.13 7.29
C ILE A 42 7.86 3.33 8.16
N LYS A 43 7.63 3.27 9.47
CA LYS A 43 8.50 2.54 10.39
C LYS A 43 8.73 1.07 10.00
N PRO A 44 7.71 0.30 9.58
CA PRO A 44 7.91 -1.09 9.17
C PRO A 44 8.85 -1.28 7.97
N ILE A 45 9.01 -0.27 7.10
CA ILE A 45 9.97 -0.32 6.01
C ILE A 45 11.40 -0.49 6.54
N TYR A 46 11.75 0.27 7.57
CA TYR A 46 13.07 0.17 8.20
C TYR A 46 13.25 -1.12 8.99
N GLU A 47 12.22 -1.52 9.75
CA GLU A 47 12.27 -2.73 10.57
C GLU A 47 12.41 -4.00 9.73
N PHE A 48 11.70 -4.09 8.60
CA PHE A 48 11.64 -5.27 7.75
C PHE A 48 12.44 -5.12 6.45
N LYS A 49 13.43 -4.22 6.40
CA LYS A 49 14.19 -3.88 5.18
C LYS A 49 14.73 -5.10 4.44
N ASP A 50 15.20 -6.13 5.16
CA ASP A 50 15.78 -7.34 4.58
C ASP A 50 14.72 -8.36 4.12
N LYS A 51 13.46 -8.09 4.39
CA LYS A 51 12.30 -8.93 4.02
C LYS A 51 11.37 -8.30 2.98
N ILE A 52 11.62 -7.06 2.56
CA ILE A 52 10.82 -6.42 1.51
C ILE A 52 11.38 -6.82 0.15
N PHE A 53 10.67 -7.73 -0.52
CA PHE A 53 11.11 -8.29 -1.81
C PHE A 53 10.42 -7.62 -3.00
N HIS A 54 9.25 -7.06 -2.76
CA HIS A 54 8.42 -6.42 -3.77
C HIS A 54 7.63 -5.28 -3.13
N VAL A 55 7.33 -4.23 -3.88
CA VAL A 55 6.50 -3.14 -3.40
C VAL A 55 5.39 -2.80 -4.38
N HIS A 56 4.24 -2.44 -3.85
CA HIS A 56 3.14 -1.88 -4.61
C HIS A 56 3.06 -0.36 -4.45
N TYR A 57 2.69 0.30 -5.53
CA TYR A 57 2.27 1.69 -5.57
C TYR A 57 0.75 1.71 -5.78
N LYS A 58 0.03 1.71 -4.69
CA LYS A 58 -1.42 1.77 -4.61
C LYS A 58 -1.84 2.79 -3.58
N ASP A 59 -2.75 3.64 -3.95
CA ASP A 59 -3.28 4.66 -3.05
C ASP A 59 -4.67 4.31 -2.55
N ILE A 60 -5.07 4.97 -1.49
CA ILE A 60 -6.36 4.77 -0.87
C ILE A 60 -6.79 6.06 -0.17
N LYS A 61 -8.08 6.35 -0.18
CA LYS A 61 -8.65 7.50 0.51
C LYS A 61 -9.61 7.03 1.60
N ILE A 62 -9.42 7.56 2.81
CA ILE A 62 -10.36 7.43 3.92
C ILE A 62 -11.34 8.61 3.87
N TYR A 63 -12.62 8.31 3.93
CA TYR A 63 -13.69 9.28 4.08
C TYR A 63 -14.03 9.40 5.55
N GLN A 64 -13.47 10.42 6.21
CA GLN A 64 -13.55 10.57 7.66
C GLN A 64 -14.99 10.63 8.17
N ASP A 65 -15.89 11.33 7.46
CA ASP A 65 -17.31 11.42 7.84
C ASP A 65 -17.98 10.03 7.84
N LYS A 66 -17.64 9.20 6.84
CA LYS A 66 -18.16 7.83 6.80
C LYS A 66 -17.58 6.96 7.91
N LEU A 67 -16.29 7.11 8.18
CA LEU A 67 -15.63 6.39 9.28
C LEU A 67 -16.25 6.77 10.63
N ASN A 68 -16.52 8.06 10.85
CA ASN A 68 -17.17 8.57 12.08
C ASN A 68 -18.58 7.97 12.26
N ASP A 69 -19.28 7.70 11.16
CA ASP A 69 -20.63 7.13 11.20
C ASP A 69 -20.63 5.62 11.44
N VAL A 70 -19.81 4.86 10.72
CA VAL A 70 -19.87 3.39 10.75
C VAL A 70 -18.87 2.76 11.73
N GLY A 71 -17.82 3.49 12.12
CA GLY A 71 -16.76 3.02 13.00
C GLY A 71 -15.75 2.09 12.34
N ILE A 72 -14.59 1.94 13.00
CA ILE A 72 -13.44 1.15 12.50
C ILE A 72 -13.73 -0.36 12.39
N MET A 73 -14.71 -0.86 13.11
CA MET A 73 -15.10 -2.27 13.07
C MET A 73 -15.99 -2.61 11.87
N ALA A 74 -16.41 -1.60 11.11
CA ALA A 74 -17.19 -1.81 9.89
C ALA A 74 -16.31 -2.39 8.76
N TYR A 75 -16.96 -3.01 7.77
CA TYR A 75 -16.24 -3.46 6.57
C TYR A 75 -15.56 -2.26 5.90
N PRO A 76 -14.23 -2.33 5.62
CA PRO A 76 -13.43 -1.16 5.25
C PRO A 76 -13.96 -0.36 4.06
N LEU A 77 -14.52 -1.02 3.03
CA LEU A 77 -15.09 -0.31 1.86
C LEU A 77 -16.30 0.59 2.19
N LYS A 78 -16.82 0.53 3.43
CA LYS A 78 -17.83 1.48 3.87
C LYS A 78 -17.28 2.87 4.13
N TYR A 79 -15.98 2.98 4.49
CA TYR A 79 -15.36 4.26 4.85
C TYR A 79 -14.10 4.59 4.03
N MET A 80 -13.64 3.68 3.16
CA MET A 80 -12.49 3.94 2.32
C MET A 80 -12.75 3.58 0.85
N SER A 81 -11.91 4.08 -0.04
CA SER A 81 -11.92 3.70 -1.45
C SER A 81 -10.49 3.68 -2.00
N PRO A 82 -10.10 2.64 -2.75
CA PRO A 82 -8.86 2.66 -3.54
C PRO A 82 -8.85 3.84 -4.51
N LYS A 83 -7.66 4.41 -4.73
CA LYS A 83 -7.42 5.58 -5.58
C LYS A 83 -6.16 5.41 -6.41
N LEU A 84 -6.09 6.16 -7.50
CA LEU A 84 -4.82 6.34 -8.21
C LEU A 84 -3.78 6.96 -7.29
N CYS A 85 -2.52 6.62 -7.50
CA CYS A 85 -1.41 7.23 -6.77
C CYS A 85 -1.45 8.76 -6.87
N GLY A 86 -1.46 9.42 -5.72
CA GLY A 86 -1.59 10.86 -5.56
C GLY A 86 -3.02 11.39 -5.38
N LEU A 87 -4.04 10.54 -5.45
CA LEU A 87 -5.44 10.91 -5.22
C LEU A 87 -5.99 10.39 -3.88
N GLY A 88 -5.16 9.76 -3.07
CA GLY A 88 -5.50 9.24 -1.76
C GLY A 88 -4.69 9.86 -0.63
N ASP A 89 -4.53 9.09 0.43
CA ASP A 89 -3.95 9.54 1.69
C ASP A 89 -2.52 8.99 1.94
N VAL A 90 -1.91 8.28 0.98
CA VAL A 90 -0.51 7.87 1.07
C VAL A 90 0.41 9.06 0.83
N ASP A 91 1.30 9.34 1.78
CA ASP A 91 2.39 10.32 1.61
C ASP A 91 3.52 9.66 0.78
N TRP A 92 3.43 9.82 -0.53
CA TRP A 92 4.36 9.20 -1.48
C TRP A 92 5.79 9.68 -1.31
N GLY A 93 5.98 10.95 -0.93
CA GLY A 93 7.30 11.48 -0.65
C GLY A 93 7.97 10.75 0.51
N LYS A 94 7.27 10.57 1.62
CA LYS A 94 7.78 9.82 2.77
C LYS A 94 7.97 8.34 2.47
N TYR A 95 7.02 7.72 1.75
CA TYR A 95 7.11 6.32 1.39
C TYR A 95 8.33 6.02 0.53
N VAL A 96 8.52 6.77 -0.56
CA VAL A 96 9.67 6.60 -1.46
C VAL A 96 10.99 6.96 -0.77
N SER A 97 11.01 8.01 0.07
CA SER A 97 12.18 8.36 0.88
C SER A 97 12.62 7.19 1.78
N ALA A 98 11.68 6.55 2.47
CA ALA A 98 11.99 5.39 3.31
C ALA A 98 12.55 4.21 2.49
N LEU A 99 11.98 3.92 1.32
CA LEU A 99 12.52 2.89 0.42
C LEU A 99 13.93 3.22 -0.07
N THR A 100 14.20 4.49 -0.34
CA THR A 100 15.54 4.97 -0.72
C THR A 100 16.52 4.81 0.43
N ASP A 101 16.11 5.18 1.65
CA ASP A 101 16.96 5.08 2.85
C ASP A 101 17.42 3.65 3.14
N ILE A 102 16.55 2.66 2.90
CA ILE A 102 16.92 1.24 3.06
C ILE A 102 17.67 0.66 1.86
N GLY A 103 17.89 1.45 0.80
CA GLY A 103 18.56 1.00 -0.42
C GLY A 103 17.76 -0.03 -1.22
N TYR A 104 16.43 0.07 -1.23
CA TYR A 104 15.57 -0.87 -1.95
C TYR A 104 15.88 -0.89 -3.45
N GLN A 105 16.15 -2.09 -4.00
CA GLN A 105 16.50 -2.31 -5.40
C GLN A 105 15.55 -3.30 -6.10
N GLY A 106 14.47 -3.70 -5.43
CA GLY A 106 13.49 -4.64 -5.98
C GLY A 106 12.53 -4.00 -6.98
N TYR A 107 11.61 -4.80 -7.47
CA TYR A 107 10.58 -4.33 -8.39
C TYR A 107 9.49 -3.56 -7.66
N SER A 108 8.99 -2.53 -8.35
CA SER A 108 7.84 -1.72 -7.92
C SER A 108 6.74 -1.82 -8.96
N VAL A 109 5.52 -2.10 -8.53
CA VAL A 109 4.36 -2.26 -9.41
C VAL A 109 3.27 -1.26 -9.04
N ILE A 110 2.76 -0.56 -10.04
CA ILE A 110 1.57 0.28 -9.89
C ILE A 110 0.35 -0.62 -9.94
N GLU A 111 -0.42 -0.63 -8.86
CA GLU A 111 -1.71 -1.31 -8.79
C GLU A 111 -2.84 -0.28 -8.84
N VAL A 112 -3.78 -0.46 -9.74
CA VAL A 112 -4.90 0.45 -9.94
C VAL A 112 -6.22 -0.24 -9.63
N GLU A 113 -6.93 0.26 -8.64
CA GLU A 113 -8.27 -0.21 -8.24
C GLU A 113 -9.24 0.99 -8.06
N ASP A 114 -9.07 2.07 -8.79
CA ASP A 114 -9.92 3.27 -8.68
C ASP A 114 -11.18 3.11 -9.55
N LYS A 115 -12.35 3.10 -8.91
CA LYS A 115 -13.65 2.95 -9.57
C LYS A 115 -13.91 3.98 -10.66
N ALA A 116 -13.32 5.18 -10.56
CA ALA A 116 -13.47 6.22 -11.58
C ALA A 116 -12.79 5.84 -12.92
N PHE A 117 -11.92 4.84 -12.90
CA PHE A 117 -11.16 4.37 -14.05
C PHE A 117 -11.45 2.91 -14.43
N GLU A 118 -12.48 2.33 -13.85
CA GLU A 118 -12.97 1.00 -14.22
C GLU A 118 -13.85 1.06 -15.49
N GLY A 119 -14.19 -0.11 -16.03
CA GLY A 119 -15.18 -0.27 -17.09
C GLY A 119 -14.63 -0.35 -18.52
N SER A 120 -13.36 0.01 -18.77
CA SER A 120 -12.72 -0.20 -20.07
C SER A 120 -11.20 -0.35 -19.98
N LEU A 121 -10.62 -1.04 -20.95
CA LEU A 121 -9.16 -1.16 -21.06
C LEU A 121 -8.47 0.20 -21.24
N ASP A 122 -9.10 1.13 -21.95
CA ASP A 122 -8.55 2.48 -22.16
C ASP A 122 -8.52 3.28 -20.87
N ASN A 123 -9.55 3.18 -20.04
CA ASN A 123 -9.55 3.77 -18.70
C ASN A 123 -8.46 3.17 -17.81
N ALA A 124 -8.29 1.85 -17.80
CA ALA A 124 -7.23 1.20 -17.07
C ALA A 124 -5.83 1.66 -17.51
N LYS A 125 -5.58 1.74 -18.83
CA LYS A 125 -4.33 2.28 -19.39
C LYS A 125 -4.11 3.74 -19.00
N LYS A 126 -5.15 4.56 -19.03
CA LYS A 126 -5.10 5.97 -18.61
C LYS A 126 -4.74 6.08 -17.13
N ALA A 127 -5.34 5.27 -16.28
CA ALA A 127 -5.09 5.22 -14.85
C ALA A 127 -3.62 4.89 -14.53
N VAL A 128 -3.06 3.85 -15.15
CA VAL A 128 -1.65 3.48 -15.00
C VAL A 128 -0.72 4.62 -15.45
N LYS A 129 -1.00 5.24 -16.60
CA LYS A 129 -0.21 6.38 -17.10
C LYS A 129 -0.24 7.58 -16.17
N LEU A 130 -1.42 7.90 -15.58
CA LEU A 130 -1.55 9.01 -14.62
C LEU A 130 -0.76 8.72 -13.33
N SER A 131 -0.91 7.52 -12.77
CA SER A 131 -0.15 7.09 -11.59
C SER A 131 1.36 7.12 -11.86
N ALA A 132 1.82 6.59 -12.98
CA ALA A 132 3.22 6.61 -13.36
C ALA A 132 3.76 8.05 -13.52
N LYS A 133 2.98 8.93 -14.15
CA LYS A 133 3.36 10.35 -14.30
C LYS A 133 3.51 11.04 -12.94
N TYR A 134 2.60 10.79 -12.02
CA TYR A 134 2.66 11.35 -10.67
C TYR A 134 3.89 10.83 -9.90
N LEU A 135 4.10 9.51 -9.91
CA LEU A 135 5.19 8.87 -9.17
C LEU A 135 6.58 9.24 -9.69
N ARG A 136 6.73 9.65 -10.96
CA ARG A 136 8.00 10.17 -11.51
C ARG A 136 8.51 11.43 -10.82
N ASN A 137 7.72 12.09 -10.00
CA ASN A 137 8.22 13.16 -9.12
C ASN A 137 9.11 12.64 -7.99
N PHE A 138 9.05 11.34 -7.69
CA PHE A 138 9.74 10.70 -6.57
C PHE A 138 10.69 9.57 -7.02
N VAL A 139 10.37 8.87 -8.11
CA VAL A 139 11.15 7.74 -8.64
C VAL A 139 11.55 8.01 -10.08
N GLY A 140 12.84 7.81 -10.37
CA GLY A 140 13.44 7.99 -11.68
C GLY A 140 13.29 6.76 -12.58
#